data_44d79ca6e7218505f46c4f9a6fb7c7e0
#
_entry.id   44d79ca6e7218505f46c4f9a6fb7c7e0
#
_cell.length_a   1.000
_cell.length_b   1.000
_cell.length_c   1.000
_cell.angle_alpha   90.00
_cell.angle_beta   90.00
_cell.angle_gamma   90.00
#
_symmetry.space_group_name_H-M   'P 1'
#
loop_
_entity.id
_entity.type
_entity.pdbx_description
1 polymer ?
#
loop_
_entity_poly.entity_id
_entity_poly.type
_entity_poly.pdbx_seq_one_letter_code
_entity_poly.pdbx_strand_id
1 'polypeptide(L)'
;VIGGEVVESEPLPVLINDVKSSRLPLAKKMGGLPIDLSKHSLEEGMEEHGIKNPDVAIDATGKAIARKNALNALAKRGVLVMVGNGEGLEFEQYPDMGGPERSILGSEYFSYNEMEANHELLKNNQEYLSQIITHQYNIKDVQKGYEHFFSPDSDAGKIAVVHNS
;
A
#
# COMPACT_ATOMS: atom_id res chain seq x y z
N VAL A 1 -25.30 5.79 5.25
CA VAL A 1 -24.84 5.62 6.63
C VAL A 1 -26.04 5.22 7.46
N ILE A 2 -26.13 3.96 7.78
CA ILE A 2 -27.08 3.46 8.78
C ILE A 2 -26.28 3.48 10.09
N GLY A 3 -26.77 4.21 11.10
CA GLY A 3 -26.14 4.30 12.40
C GLY A 3 -26.00 2.92 13.04
N GLY A 4 -24.85 2.32 12.91
CA GLY A 4 -24.41 1.18 13.68
C GLY A 4 -23.43 1.67 14.73
N GLU A 5 -23.57 1.18 15.94
CA GLU A 5 -22.55 1.32 16.99
C GLU A 5 -21.19 0.91 16.38
N VAL A 6 -20.17 1.74 16.59
CA VAL A 6 -18.79 1.34 16.34
C VAL A 6 -18.47 0.28 17.37
N VAL A 7 -18.64 -0.97 17.01
CA VAL A 7 -18.06 -2.07 17.78
C VAL A 7 -16.54 -1.84 17.68
N GLU A 8 -15.86 -1.72 18.80
CA GLU A 8 -14.39 -1.78 18.84
C GLU A 8 -13.99 -3.13 18.30
N SER A 9 -13.77 -3.19 16.98
CA SER A 9 -13.22 -4.37 16.33
C SER A 9 -11.70 -4.36 16.53
N GLU A 10 -11.14 -5.51 16.82
CA GLU A 10 -9.69 -5.65 16.76
C GLU A 10 -9.18 -5.13 15.40
N PRO A 11 -8.02 -4.46 15.38
CA PRO A 11 -7.47 -3.93 14.14
C PRO A 11 -7.29 -5.06 13.13
N LEU A 12 -7.81 -4.87 11.92
CA LEU A 12 -7.65 -5.84 10.84
C LEU A 12 -6.16 -6.03 10.51
N PRO A 13 -5.69 -7.27 10.32
CA PRO A 13 -4.32 -7.51 9.91
C PRO A 13 -4.09 -6.95 8.50
N VAL A 14 -3.03 -6.15 8.34
CA VAL A 14 -2.63 -5.57 7.06
C VAL A 14 -1.31 -6.19 6.62
N LEU A 15 -1.36 -7.00 5.56
CA LEU A 15 -0.16 -7.52 4.90
C LEU A 15 0.44 -6.43 4.01
N ILE A 16 1.74 -6.20 4.13
CA ILE A 16 2.48 -5.25 3.31
C ILE A 16 3.61 -5.98 2.60
N ASN A 17 3.52 -6.08 1.29
CA ASN A 17 4.53 -6.77 0.49
C ASN A 17 5.33 -5.78 -0.38
N ASP A 18 6.61 -6.04 -0.51
CA ASP A 18 7.51 -5.31 -1.42
C ASP A 18 8.61 -6.26 -1.93
N VAL A 19 9.10 -5.98 -3.14
CA VAL A 19 10.28 -6.65 -3.69
C VAL A 19 11.59 -6.08 -3.13
N LYS A 20 11.55 -4.91 -2.49
CA LYS A 20 12.68 -4.28 -1.81
C LYS A 20 12.63 -4.56 -0.31
N SER A 21 13.44 -5.51 0.15
CA SER A 21 13.56 -5.85 1.57
C SER A 21 13.85 -4.65 2.47
N SER A 22 14.56 -3.62 1.94
CA SER A 22 14.90 -2.39 2.67
C SER A 22 13.69 -1.56 3.13
N ARG A 23 12.51 -1.72 2.51
CA ARG A 23 11.28 -1.00 2.86
C ARG A 23 10.44 -1.68 3.93
N LEU A 24 10.63 -2.98 4.13
CA LEU A 24 9.82 -3.78 5.04
C LEU A 24 9.98 -3.43 6.53
N PRO A 25 11.16 -2.95 7.02
CA PRO A 25 11.26 -2.46 8.39
C PRO A 25 10.30 -1.30 8.69
N LEU A 26 10.07 -0.39 7.74
CA LEU A 26 9.10 0.69 7.88
C LEU A 26 7.67 0.12 7.95
N ALA A 27 7.32 -0.83 7.08
CA ALA A 27 6.02 -1.50 7.10
C ALA A 27 5.72 -2.12 8.47
N LYS A 28 6.70 -2.84 9.03
CA LYS A 28 6.60 -3.45 10.37
C LYS A 28 6.47 -2.39 11.47
N LYS A 29 7.26 -1.31 11.41
CA LYS A 29 7.20 -0.20 12.37
C LYS A 29 5.83 0.45 12.40
N MET A 30 5.15 0.53 11.25
CA MET A 30 3.81 1.08 11.11
C MET A 30 2.69 0.05 11.42
N GLY A 31 3.01 -1.10 11.99
CA GLY A 31 2.03 -2.09 12.43
C GLY A 31 1.57 -3.07 11.34
N GLY A 32 2.17 -3.03 10.15
CA GLY A 32 1.88 -4.00 9.10
C GLY A 32 2.63 -5.32 9.28
N LEU A 33 2.14 -6.36 8.62
CA LEU A 33 2.74 -7.69 8.53
C LEU A 33 3.55 -7.77 7.23
N PRO A 34 4.90 -7.70 7.28
CA PRO A 34 5.72 -7.59 6.09
C PRO A 34 5.87 -8.94 5.36
N ILE A 35 5.82 -8.91 4.03
CA ILE A 35 6.15 -10.03 3.14
C ILE A 35 7.26 -9.60 2.20
N ASP A 36 8.39 -10.31 2.24
CA ASP A 36 9.55 -10.06 1.39
C ASP A 36 9.46 -10.85 0.08
N LEU A 37 8.94 -10.22 -0.96
CA LEU A 37 8.78 -10.86 -2.27
C LEU A 37 10.10 -11.08 -3.01
N SER A 38 11.24 -10.65 -2.47
CA SER A 38 12.55 -11.03 -2.99
C SER A 38 12.98 -12.44 -2.54
N LYS A 39 12.32 -13.00 -1.52
CA LYS A 39 12.66 -14.29 -0.89
C LYS A 39 11.55 -15.33 -0.99
N HIS A 40 10.29 -14.87 -0.98
CA HIS A 40 9.11 -15.72 -0.92
C HIS A 40 8.10 -15.32 -2.00
N SER A 41 7.26 -16.24 -2.41
CA SER A 41 6.04 -15.89 -3.15
C SER A 41 5.05 -15.16 -2.24
N LEU A 42 4.06 -14.50 -2.82
CA LEU A 42 3.00 -13.85 -2.04
C LEU A 42 2.23 -14.89 -1.20
N GLU A 43 1.97 -16.06 -1.75
CA GLU A 43 1.25 -17.16 -1.12
C GLU A 43 2.00 -17.67 0.12
N GLU A 44 3.29 -17.99 -0.03
CA GLU A 44 4.14 -18.42 1.10
C GLU A 44 4.18 -17.37 2.21
N GLY A 45 4.37 -16.10 1.86
CA GLY A 45 4.39 -15.02 2.84
C GLY A 45 3.03 -14.81 3.52
N MET A 46 1.91 -15.01 2.84
CA MET A 46 0.58 -14.99 3.46
C MET A 46 0.39 -16.16 4.44
N GLU A 47 0.83 -17.36 4.06
CA GLU A 47 0.74 -18.56 4.92
C GLU A 47 1.55 -18.40 6.21
N GLU A 48 2.74 -17.80 6.15
CA GLU A 48 3.56 -17.48 7.33
C GLU A 48 2.82 -16.62 8.35
N HIS A 49 1.92 -15.75 7.89
CA HIS A 49 1.06 -14.91 8.73
C HIS A 49 -0.31 -15.55 9.04
N GLY A 50 -0.57 -16.79 8.61
CA GLY A 50 -1.84 -17.47 8.82
C GLY A 50 -3.01 -16.90 8.01
N ILE A 51 -2.74 -16.10 6.98
CA ILE A 51 -3.75 -15.47 6.12
C ILE A 51 -3.74 -16.17 4.76
N LYS A 52 -4.90 -16.69 4.33
CA LYS A 52 -4.99 -17.39 3.04
C LYS A 52 -5.48 -16.49 1.90
N ASN A 53 -6.62 -15.86 2.11
CA ASN A 53 -7.28 -15.08 1.07
C ASN A 53 -7.78 -13.76 1.68
N PRO A 54 -7.13 -12.64 1.41
CA PRO A 54 -7.59 -11.34 1.89
C PRO A 54 -8.87 -10.90 1.16
N ASP A 55 -9.73 -10.16 1.85
CA ASP A 55 -10.95 -9.60 1.28
C ASP A 55 -10.67 -8.36 0.43
N VAL A 56 -9.61 -7.63 0.75
CA VAL A 56 -9.20 -6.42 0.04
C VAL A 56 -7.71 -6.46 -0.26
N ALA A 57 -7.36 -6.12 -1.50
CA ALA A 57 -5.99 -5.88 -1.91
C ALA A 57 -5.87 -4.47 -2.50
N ILE A 58 -4.80 -3.76 -2.16
CA ILE A 58 -4.51 -2.42 -2.67
C ILE A 58 -3.20 -2.45 -3.45
N ASP A 59 -3.26 -2.18 -4.75
CA ASP A 59 -2.05 -1.99 -5.55
C ASP A 59 -1.60 -0.54 -5.51
N ALA A 60 -0.43 -0.30 -4.93
CA ALA A 60 0.28 0.98 -4.96
C ALA A 60 1.53 0.96 -5.87
N THR A 61 1.76 -0.15 -6.58
CA THR A 61 2.98 -0.36 -7.38
C THR A 61 2.84 0.08 -8.83
N GLY A 62 1.64 -0.02 -9.38
CA GLY A 62 1.36 0.16 -10.80
C GLY A 62 1.97 -0.93 -11.71
N LYS A 63 2.30 -2.12 -11.17
CA LYS A 63 2.89 -3.23 -11.92
C LYS A 63 1.87 -4.31 -12.24
N ALA A 64 1.81 -4.73 -13.51
CA ALA A 64 0.88 -5.75 -13.97
C ALA A 64 1.00 -7.06 -13.17
N ILE A 65 2.23 -7.50 -12.91
CA ILE A 65 2.48 -8.72 -12.13
C ILE A 65 1.98 -8.61 -10.68
N ALA A 66 2.17 -7.45 -10.03
CA ALA A 66 1.69 -7.23 -8.68
C ALA A 66 0.16 -7.24 -8.62
N ARG A 67 -0.50 -6.59 -9.59
CA ARG A 67 -1.97 -6.60 -9.74
C ARG A 67 -2.52 -8.00 -9.97
N LYS A 68 -1.88 -8.78 -10.85
CA LYS A 68 -2.32 -10.16 -11.13
C LYS A 68 -2.18 -11.05 -9.91
N ASN A 69 -1.06 -10.98 -9.21
CA ASN A 69 -0.84 -11.73 -7.98
C ASN A 69 -1.86 -11.33 -6.88
N ALA A 70 -2.10 -10.03 -6.72
CA ALA A 70 -3.09 -9.52 -5.78
C ALA A 70 -4.50 -10.01 -6.11
N LEU A 71 -4.91 -9.93 -7.39
CA LEU A 71 -6.22 -10.42 -7.85
C LEU A 71 -6.38 -11.93 -7.58
N ASN A 72 -5.35 -12.72 -7.87
CA ASN A 72 -5.39 -14.17 -7.68
C ASN A 72 -5.47 -14.56 -6.19
N ALA A 73 -4.81 -13.79 -5.32
CA ALA A 73 -4.81 -14.03 -3.88
C ALA A 73 -6.14 -13.72 -3.18
N LEU A 74 -6.98 -12.86 -3.77
CA LEU A 74 -8.23 -12.41 -3.15
C LEU A 74 -9.20 -13.56 -2.86
N ALA A 75 -9.91 -13.41 -1.76
CA ALA A 75 -11.07 -14.22 -1.43
C ALA A 75 -12.17 -14.14 -2.51
N LYS A 76 -13.14 -15.03 -2.41
CA LYS A 76 -14.41 -14.89 -3.14
C LYS A 76 -15.09 -13.59 -2.68
N ARG A 77 -15.57 -12.80 -3.64
CA ARG A 77 -16.14 -11.44 -3.45
C ARG A 77 -15.14 -10.40 -2.97
N GLY A 78 -13.84 -10.72 -3.02
CA GLY A 78 -12.78 -9.78 -2.69
C GLY A 78 -12.67 -8.64 -3.69
N VAL A 79 -12.00 -7.56 -3.28
CA VAL A 79 -11.87 -6.32 -4.04
C VAL A 79 -10.39 -5.97 -4.24
N LEU A 80 -9.99 -5.78 -5.49
CA LEU A 80 -8.70 -5.19 -5.85
C LEU A 80 -8.88 -3.69 -6.07
N VAL A 81 -8.20 -2.86 -5.30
CA VAL A 81 -8.16 -1.41 -5.49
C VAL A 81 -6.84 -1.02 -6.16
N MET A 82 -6.90 -0.47 -7.36
CA MET A 82 -5.74 -0.02 -8.12
C MET A 82 -5.51 1.47 -7.91
N VAL A 83 -4.48 1.82 -7.15
CA VAL A 83 -4.04 3.20 -6.85
C VAL A 83 -2.75 3.53 -7.62
N GLY A 84 -1.86 2.55 -7.77
CA GLY A 84 -0.59 2.74 -8.48
C GLY A 84 -0.82 3.07 -9.96
N ASN A 85 -0.19 4.12 -10.45
CA ASN A 85 -0.19 4.44 -11.88
C ASN A 85 0.89 3.63 -12.61
N GLY A 86 0.61 3.13 -13.82
CA GLY A 86 1.58 2.38 -14.61
C GLY A 86 0.98 1.37 -15.58
N GLU A 87 1.34 0.11 -15.41
CA GLU A 87 0.98 -0.99 -16.33
C GLU A 87 -0.49 -1.38 -16.19
N GLY A 88 -1.05 -2.02 -17.24
CA GLY A 88 -2.40 -2.57 -17.23
C GLY A 88 -2.54 -3.82 -16.34
N LEU A 89 -3.74 -4.39 -16.35
CA LEU A 89 -4.05 -5.69 -15.75
C LEU A 89 -4.79 -6.54 -16.77
N GLU A 90 -4.25 -7.72 -17.04
CA GLU A 90 -4.92 -8.73 -17.88
C GLU A 90 -5.60 -9.77 -16.97
N PHE A 91 -6.85 -10.09 -17.27
CA PHE A 91 -7.60 -11.10 -16.55
C PHE A 91 -8.58 -11.82 -17.49
N GLU A 92 -8.92 -13.06 -17.13
CA GLU A 92 -9.97 -13.81 -17.80
C GLU A 92 -11.31 -13.59 -17.08
N GLN A 93 -12.35 -13.31 -17.86
CA GLN A 93 -13.64 -12.90 -17.30
C GLN A 93 -14.20 -13.91 -16.28
N TYR A 94 -14.18 -15.20 -16.58
CA TYR A 94 -14.80 -16.17 -15.69
C TYR A 94 -13.88 -16.65 -14.55
N PRO A 95 -12.66 -17.18 -14.80
CA PRO A 95 -11.85 -17.72 -13.71
C PRO A 95 -11.35 -16.65 -12.74
N ASP A 96 -11.05 -15.45 -13.21
CA ASP A 96 -10.49 -14.39 -12.36
C ASP A 96 -11.56 -13.53 -11.67
N MET A 97 -12.70 -13.32 -12.33
CA MET A 97 -13.73 -12.37 -11.90
C MET A 97 -15.08 -13.01 -11.63
N GLY A 98 -15.74 -13.56 -12.65
CA GLY A 98 -17.11 -14.01 -12.57
C GLY A 98 -17.31 -15.23 -11.66
N GLY A 99 -16.43 -16.23 -11.74
CA GLY A 99 -16.49 -17.41 -10.87
C GLY A 99 -16.30 -17.08 -9.39
N PRO A 100 -15.27 -16.35 -8.99
CA PRO A 100 -15.08 -15.89 -7.62
C PRO A 100 -15.89 -14.63 -7.24
N GLU A 101 -16.63 -14.02 -8.16
CA GLU A 101 -17.43 -12.80 -7.92
C GLU A 101 -16.58 -11.61 -7.40
N ARG A 102 -15.35 -11.45 -7.93
CA ARG A 102 -14.42 -10.40 -7.49
C ARG A 102 -14.72 -9.07 -8.15
N SER A 103 -14.25 -7.98 -7.54
CA SER A 103 -14.37 -6.62 -8.05
C SER A 103 -13.00 -5.96 -8.22
N ILE A 104 -12.88 -5.08 -9.22
CA ILE A 104 -11.71 -4.24 -9.44
C ILE A 104 -12.18 -2.79 -9.41
N LEU A 105 -11.53 -1.96 -8.59
CA LEU A 105 -11.80 -0.54 -8.45
C LEU A 105 -10.56 0.26 -8.81
N GLY A 106 -10.72 1.28 -9.64
CA GLY A 106 -9.72 2.32 -9.83
C GLY A 106 -9.86 3.38 -8.74
N SER A 107 -8.73 3.90 -8.26
CA SER A 107 -8.71 5.00 -7.30
C SER A 107 -7.55 5.92 -7.63
N GLU A 108 -7.83 7.21 -7.76
CA GLU A 108 -6.83 8.25 -7.98
C GLU A 108 -7.26 9.51 -7.22
N TYR A 109 -6.33 10.04 -6.42
CA TYR A 109 -6.56 11.22 -5.59
C TYR A 109 -7.76 11.09 -4.62
N PHE A 110 -8.36 12.22 -4.28
CA PHE A 110 -9.57 12.34 -3.47
C PHE A 110 -10.39 13.54 -3.96
N SER A 111 -11.68 13.54 -3.68
CA SER A 111 -12.53 14.64 -4.10
C SER A 111 -12.27 15.90 -3.28
N TYR A 112 -12.55 17.07 -3.86
CA TYR A 112 -12.41 18.34 -3.14
C TYR A 112 -13.23 18.37 -1.83
N ASN A 113 -14.38 17.74 -1.83
CA ASN A 113 -15.25 17.66 -0.64
C ASN A 113 -14.65 16.83 0.52
N GLU A 114 -13.61 16.04 0.26
CA GLU A 114 -12.91 15.23 1.27
C GLU A 114 -11.69 15.96 1.88
N MET A 115 -11.35 17.13 1.36
CA MET A 115 -10.16 17.91 1.81
C MET A 115 -10.17 18.17 3.31
N GLU A 116 -11.31 18.62 3.86
CA GLU A 116 -11.44 18.93 5.28
C GLU A 116 -11.29 17.69 6.14
N ALA A 117 -11.96 16.59 5.78
CA ALA A 117 -11.86 15.32 6.49
C ALA A 117 -10.44 14.75 6.43
N ASN A 118 -9.77 14.83 5.29
CA ASN A 118 -8.39 14.39 5.12
C ASN A 118 -7.40 15.25 5.92
N HIS A 119 -7.65 16.58 6.02
CA HIS A 119 -6.84 17.47 6.85
C HIS A 119 -6.96 17.11 8.33
N GLU A 120 -8.17 16.90 8.83
CA GLU A 120 -8.39 16.50 10.22
C GLU A 120 -7.77 15.11 10.51
N LEU A 121 -7.88 14.17 9.57
CA LEU A 121 -7.22 12.87 9.68
C LEU A 121 -5.70 13.01 9.82
N LEU A 122 -5.08 13.81 8.95
CA LEU A 122 -3.64 14.11 9.01
C LEU A 122 -3.25 14.74 10.34
N LYS A 123 -4.00 15.75 10.79
CA LYS A 123 -3.75 16.47 12.02
C LYS A 123 -3.82 15.58 13.26
N ASN A 124 -4.81 14.68 13.30
CA ASN A 124 -5.01 13.79 14.43
C ASN A 124 -4.04 12.59 14.45
N ASN A 125 -3.36 12.31 13.33
CA ASN A 125 -2.46 11.17 13.18
C ASN A 125 -1.03 11.60 12.79
N GLN A 126 -0.60 12.83 13.07
CA GLN A 126 0.70 13.36 12.66
C GLN A 126 1.87 12.50 13.10
N GLU A 127 1.89 12.07 14.35
CA GLU A 127 2.96 11.25 14.91
C GLU A 127 3.09 9.91 14.16
N TYR A 128 1.96 9.28 13.86
CA TYR A 128 1.94 8.04 13.10
C TYR A 128 2.33 8.25 11.64
N LEU A 129 1.72 9.21 10.96
CA LEU A 129 1.90 9.44 9.52
C LEU A 129 3.26 10.04 9.18
N SER A 130 3.85 10.85 10.07
CA SER A 130 5.20 11.42 9.85
C SER A 130 6.29 10.35 9.73
N GLN A 131 6.08 9.15 10.23
CA GLN A 131 7.03 8.04 10.15
C GLN A 131 7.34 7.61 8.70
N ILE A 132 6.44 7.91 7.75
CA ILE A 132 6.70 7.64 6.32
C ILE A 132 7.76 8.57 5.74
N ILE A 133 8.01 9.74 6.36
CA ILE A 133 9.08 10.66 5.98
C ILE A 133 10.38 10.13 6.60
N THR A 134 11.05 9.29 5.86
CA THR A 134 12.25 8.60 6.35
C THR A 134 13.51 9.44 6.22
N HIS A 135 13.54 10.39 5.28
CA HIS A 135 14.71 11.21 4.97
C HIS A 135 14.31 12.66 4.72
N GLN A 136 15.19 13.57 5.11
CA GLN A 136 15.06 14.99 4.82
C GLN A 136 16.33 15.55 4.21
N TYR A 137 16.19 16.35 3.17
CA TYR A 137 17.29 17.06 2.51
C TYR A 137 17.00 18.56 2.49
N ASN A 138 18.07 19.37 2.60
CA ASN A 138 17.94 20.80 2.32
C ASN A 138 17.68 21.00 0.83
N ILE A 139 16.99 22.08 0.45
CA ILE A 139 16.76 22.43 -0.97
C ILE A 139 18.06 22.50 -1.78
N LYS A 140 19.17 22.92 -1.17
CA LYS A 140 20.49 22.95 -1.79
C LYS A 140 21.04 21.58 -2.16
N ASP A 141 20.55 20.54 -1.49
CA ASP A 141 20.93 19.14 -1.68
C ASP A 141 19.84 18.30 -2.36
N VAL A 142 18.86 18.96 -3.01
CA VAL A 142 17.72 18.29 -3.65
C VAL A 142 18.16 17.18 -4.62
N GLN A 143 19.26 17.40 -5.36
CA GLN A 143 19.80 16.41 -6.28
C GLN A 143 20.22 15.12 -5.56
N LYS A 144 20.86 15.22 -4.40
CA LYS A 144 21.23 14.06 -3.57
C LYS A 144 20.01 13.30 -3.07
N GLY A 145 18.96 14.04 -2.67
CA GLY A 145 17.69 13.45 -2.25
C GLY A 145 17.03 12.68 -3.41
N TYR A 146 17.07 13.24 -4.62
CA TYR A 146 16.55 12.58 -5.81
C TYR A 146 17.33 11.30 -6.14
N GLU A 147 18.67 11.37 -6.16
CA GLU A 147 19.55 10.22 -6.39
C GLU A 147 19.32 9.11 -5.35
N HIS A 148 19.19 9.49 -4.08
CA HIS A 148 18.88 8.53 -3.02
C HIS A 148 17.54 7.83 -3.27
N PHE A 149 16.49 8.57 -3.59
CA PHE A 149 15.15 7.98 -3.81
C PHE A 149 15.14 6.94 -4.95
N PHE A 150 15.86 7.22 -6.03
CA PHE A 150 15.92 6.35 -7.20
C PHE A 150 17.05 5.30 -7.15
N SER A 151 17.86 5.30 -6.10
CA SER A 151 18.88 4.26 -5.92
C SER A 151 18.23 2.86 -5.84
N PRO A 152 18.84 1.83 -6.46
CA PRO A 152 18.38 0.44 -6.34
C PRO A 152 18.25 -0.03 -4.88
N ASP A 153 19.19 0.40 -4.02
CA ASP A 153 19.27 0.01 -2.62
C ASP A 153 18.57 1.01 -1.67
N SER A 154 17.76 1.92 -2.22
CA SER A 154 17.09 2.95 -1.42
C SER A 154 16.15 2.32 -0.39
N ASP A 155 16.33 2.73 0.86
CA ASP A 155 15.44 2.45 1.99
C ASP A 155 14.39 3.57 2.20
N ALA A 156 14.37 4.57 1.31
CA ALA A 156 13.49 5.71 1.40
C ALA A 156 12.02 5.32 1.23
N GLY A 157 11.21 5.61 2.24
CA GLY A 157 9.75 5.64 2.15
C GLY A 157 9.30 6.92 1.44
N LYS A 158 9.44 8.05 2.12
CA LYS A 158 9.25 9.41 1.58
C LYS A 158 10.47 10.27 1.88
N ILE A 159 10.90 11.04 0.90
CA ILE A 159 11.93 12.07 1.08
C ILE A 159 11.26 13.43 1.11
N ALA A 160 11.48 14.19 2.16
CA ALA A 160 11.07 15.57 2.26
C ALA A 160 12.25 16.48 1.88
N VAL A 161 12.00 17.47 1.05
CA VAL A 161 12.94 18.56 0.76
C VAL A 161 12.48 19.78 1.51
N VAL A 162 13.33 20.29 2.41
CA VAL A 162 13.01 21.43 3.28
C VAL A 162 13.83 22.65 2.87
N HIS A 163 13.17 23.81 2.90
CA HIS A 163 13.81 25.09 2.70
C HIS A 163 14.02 25.73 4.05
N ASN A 164 15.23 25.59 4.59
CA ASN A 164 15.64 26.32 5.78
C ASN A 164 16.23 27.66 5.32
N SER A 165 15.58 28.74 5.67
CA SER A 165 16.08 30.11 5.50
C SER A 165 17.30 30.37 6.39
#